data_05114ef29f15dca0ada63c9c13354b46
#
_entry.id   05114ef29f15dca0ada63c9c13354b46
#
_cell.length_a   1.000
_cell.length_b   1.000
_cell.length_c   1.000
_cell.angle_alpha   90.00
_cell.angle_beta   90.00
_cell.angle_gamma   90.00
#
_symmetry.space_group_name_H-M   'P 1'
#
loop_
_entity.id
_entity.type
_entity.pdbx_description
1 polymer ?
#
loop_
_entity_poly.entity_id
_entity_poly.type
_entity_poly.pdbx_seq_one_letter_code
_entity_poly.pdbx_strand_id
1 'polypeptide(L)'
;MGMTSDTPDRLIICNGFKEERYIEFTALAKKLGRNIIPVIENVTELKLILRFYEQHNVRPTIGVRVNLASQGAGRWRHSSGLKAKFGLSMNEVLEVLSILKQKRMEDCLQLLHCHMGSQIHDIRQVNQGINELARVYSQLAKAGAGMKYLDVGGGLGIDYDGSQTSFEFSMNYTLQEYASNVVYKIMTVCDEEGVAHPMIVSESGRAMVAQQSVLVFDVLGANRLDRFTVPAKLPAPAPGEDLPRPLVDIYDVYNGISERRLVENYNDLLEDRDEALRLFNVGLMSLEHRALVDSIFWAACAKIRDVARGMARPPEELGDLETALSDTYFCNLSIFQSLPDIWAINQLFPIAPIHRLNERPTRKATIADLTCDSDGKIDRFVDDHDVKRWVELHDFEDGEE
;
A
#
# COMPACT_ATOMS: atom_id res chain seq x y z
N MET A 1 10.16 28.05 -3.55
CA MET A 1 11.30 28.92 -3.93
C MET A 1 12.20 29.26 -2.76
N GLY A 2 11.69 29.60 -1.59
CA GLY A 2 12.51 29.93 -0.41
C GLY A 2 13.40 28.79 0.12
N MET A 3 13.12 27.54 -0.25
CA MET A 3 13.90 26.37 0.17
C MET A 3 15.00 25.96 -0.83
N THR A 4 15.11 26.61 -1.97
CA THR A 4 16.14 26.36 -2.95
C THR A 4 17.26 27.40 -2.83
N SER A 5 18.53 26.96 -2.97
CA SER A 5 19.66 27.91 -3.03
C SER A 5 19.52 28.82 -4.24
N ASP A 6 20.10 30.03 -4.15
CA ASP A 6 20.01 31.05 -5.20
C ASP A 6 20.86 30.77 -6.47
N THR A 7 21.38 29.55 -6.60
CA THR A 7 22.14 29.14 -7.79
C THR A 7 21.21 29.05 -9.01
N PRO A 8 21.48 29.79 -10.10
CA PRO A 8 20.67 29.82 -11.31
C PRO A 8 20.50 28.44 -11.99
N ASP A 9 21.47 27.56 -11.79
CA ASP A 9 21.52 26.23 -12.42
C ASP A 9 20.59 25.20 -11.76
N ARG A 10 20.02 25.51 -10.61
CA ARG A 10 19.14 24.58 -9.92
C ARG A 10 17.80 24.46 -10.62
N LEU A 11 17.52 23.29 -11.16
CA LEU A 11 16.29 22.97 -11.87
C LEU A 11 15.10 22.87 -10.89
N ILE A 12 13.99 23.53 -11.24
CA ILE A 12 12.70 23.44 -10.54
C ILE A 12 11.66 22.96 -11.54
N ILE A 13 11.20 21.72 -11.37
CA ILE A 13 10.17 21.11 -12.22
C ILE A 13 8.82 21.25 -11.50
N CYS A 14 7.81 21.74 -12.22
CA CYS A 14 6.48 21.98 -11.69
C CYS A 14 5.48 21.02 -12.35
N ASN A 15 5.32 19.84 -11.75
CA ASN A 15 4.37 18.81 -12.17
C ASN A 15 2.97 19.08 -11.60
N GLY A 16 2.01 18.25 -12.02
CA GLY A 16 0.61 18.33 -11.62
C GLY A 16 -0.17 19.42 -12.34
N PHE A 17 -1.51 19.35 -12.27
CA PHE A 17 -2.38 20.37 -12.86
C PHE A 17 -2.24 21.70 -12.10
N LYS A 18 -2.06 22.79 -12.85
CA LYS A 18 -1.75 24.11 -12.31
C LYS A 18 -2.90 25.07 -12.57
N GLU A 19 -3.34 25.74 -11.53
CA GLU A 19 -4.24 26.87 -11.64
C GLU A 19 -3.55 28.09 -12.26
N GLU A 20 -4.33 29.04 -12.73
CA GLU A 20 -3.87 30.24 -13.43
C GLU A 20 -2.82 31.02 -12.62
N ARG A 21 -3.06 31.25 -11.35
CA ARG A 21 -2.16 32.01 -10.46
C ARG A 21 -0.82 31.28 -10.24
N TYR A 22 -0.85 29.96 -10.17
CA TYR A 22 0.36 29.16 -10.07
C TYR A 22 1.25 29.36 -11.32
N ILE A 23 0.64 29.33 -12.51
CA ILE A 23 1.36 29.53 -13.78
C ILE A 23 1.96 30.95 -13.85
N GLU A 24 1.21 31.97 -13.43
CA GLU A 24 1.74 33.33 -13.31
C GLU A 24 3.00 33.38 -12.42
N PHE A 25 2.98 32.71 -11.27
CA PHE A 25 4.14 32.65 -10.37
C PHE A 25 5.35 31.94 -11.03
N THR A 26 5.14 30.96 -11.92
CA THR A 26 6.25 30.37 -12.68
C THR A 26 6.90 31.38 -13.65
N ALA A 27 6.10 32.24 -14.27
CA ALA A 27 6.61 33.31 -15.14
C ALA A 27 7.40 34.36 -14.34
N LEU A 28 6.91 34.77 -13.17
CA LEU A 28 7.61 35.68 -12.26
C LEU A 28 8.90 35.07 -11.73
N ALA A 29 8.90 33.78 -11.37
CA ALA A 29 10.10 33.07 -10.95
C ALA A 29 11.17 33.02 -12.06
N LYS A 30 10.74 32.76 -13.31
CA LYS A 30 11.62 32.82 -14.47
C LYS A 30 12.21 34.22 -14.66
N LYS A 31 11.41 35.26 -14.48
CA LYS A 31 11.86 36.66 -14.54
C LYS A 31 12.93 36.99 -13.49
N LEU A 32 12.83 36.34 -12.32
CA LEU A 32 13.83 36.42 -11.24
C LEU A 32 15.09 35.56 -11.49
N GLY A 33 15.25 34.98 -12.69
CA GLY A 33 16.40 34.17 -13.05
C GLY A 33 16.37 32.72 -12.57
N ARG A 34 15.23 32.23 -12.09
CA ARG A 34 15.12 30.82 -11.66
C ARG A 34 15.00 29.90 -12.88
N ASN A 35 15.66 28.73 -12.82
CA ASN A 35 15.52 27.68 -13.83
C ASN A 35 14.29 26.84 -13.52
N ILE A 36 13.10 27.36 -13.88
CA ILE A 36 11.80 26.78 -13.58
C ILE A 36 11.14 26.27 -14.87
N ILE A 37 10.59 25.06 -14.81
CA ILE A 37 9.93 24.38 -15.93
C ILE A 37 8.51 23.96 -15.50
N PRO A 38 7.46 24.67 -15.90
CA PRO A 38 6.10 24.17 -15.81
C PRO A 38 5.91 23.00 -16.78
N VAL A 39 5.43 21.87 -16.26
CA VAL A 39 5.12 20.67 -17.04
C VAL A 39 3.63 20.65 -17.36
N ILE A 40 3.30 20.64 -18.63
CA ILE A 40 1.91 20.64 -19.13
C ILE A 40 1.27 19.28 -18.88
N GLU A 41 0.20 19.28 -18.13
CA GLU A 41 -0.63 18.10 -17.84
C GLU A 41 -1.91 18.08 -18.69
N ASN A 42 -2.29 19.23 -19.26
CA ASN A 42 -3.43 19.43 -20.13
C ASN A 42 -3.13 20.57 -21.13
N VAL A 43 -3.60 20.46 -22.36
CA VAL A 43 -3.35 21.44 -23.44
C VAL A 43 -3.81 22.87 -23.06
N THR A 44 -4.83 23.00 -22.22
CA THR A 44 -5.30 24.32 -21.75
C THR A 44 -4.24 25.09 -20.97
N GLU A 45 -3.32 24.40 -20.26
CA GLU A 45 -2.24 25.04 -19.53
C GLU A 45 -1.23 25.73 -20.45
N LEU A 46 -1.03 25.23 -21.68
CA LEU A 46 -0.15 25.87 -22.65
C LEU A 46 -0.61 27.30 -22.95
N LYS A 47 -1.92 27.52 -23.11
CA LYS A 47 -2.46 28.86 -23.39
C LYS A 47 -2.21 29.83 -22.24
N LEU A 48 -2.32 29.35 -21.02
CA LEU A 48 -2.04 30.15 -19.82
C LEU A 48 -0.56 30.46 -19.71
N ILE A 49 0.32 29.47 -19.93
CA ILE A 49 1.78 29.67 -19.94
C ILE A 49 2.16 30.73 -20.96
N LEU A 50 1.73 30.59 -22.20
CA LEU A 50 2.07 31.54 -23.27
C LEU A 50 1.59 32.95 -22.92
N ARG A 51 0.35 33.11 -22.40
CA ARG A 51 -0.21 34.42 -21.98
C ARG A 51 0.60 35.08 -20.89
N PHE A 52 0.91 34.39 -19.79
CA PHE A 52 1.60 34.99 -18.66
C PHE A 52 3.07 35.28 -18.95
N TYR A 53 3.74 34.38 -19.68
CA TYR A 53 5.13 34.60 -20.05
C TYR A 53 5.31 35.76 -21.02
N GLU A 54 4.38 35.94 -21.95
CA GLU A 54 4.30 37.13 -22.79
C GLU A 54 4.03 38.40 -21.99
N GLN A 55 3.07 38.37 -21.08
CA GLN A 55 2.70 39.47 -20.18
C GLN A 55 3.88 39.96 -19.33
N HIS A 56 4.69 39.05 -18.84
CA HIS A 56 5.89 39.39 -18.05
C HIS A 56 7.15 39.58 -18.88
N ASN A 57 7.07 39.49 -20.20
CA ASN A 57 8.18 39.62 -21.16
C ASN A 57 9.34 38.65 -20.84
N VAL A 58 9.04 37.39 -20.64
CA VAL A 58 9.99 36.29 -20.40
C VAL A 58 9.74 35.14 -21.38
N ARG A 59 10.79 34.47 -21.83
CA ARG A 59 10.71 33.29 -22.66
C ARG A 59 10.56 32.04 -21.77
N PRO A 60 9.50 31.19 -21.95
CA PRO A 60 9.30 30.01 -21.13
C PRO A 60 10.33 28.91 -21.42
N THR A 61 10.57 28.06 -20.43
CA THR A 61 11.04 26.69 -20.61
C THR A 61 9.89 25.79 -20.23
N ILE A 62 9.47 24.90 -21.13
CA ILE A 62 8.24 24.13 -21.01
C ILE A 62 8.57 22.64 -20.96
N GLY A 63 7.88 21.91 -20.08
CA GLY A 63 7.81 20.47 -20.11
C GLY A 63 6.45 19.98 -20.55
N VAL A 64 6.36 18.74 -21.04
CA VAL A 64 5.10 18.04 -21.28
C VAL A 64 5.13 16.69 -20.57
N ARG A 65 4.04 16.32 -19.94
CA ARG A 65 3.84 14.96 -19.46
C ARG A 65 3.10 14.13 -20.50
N VAL A 66 3.67 12.99 -20.86
CA VAL A 66 3.08 12.07 -21.82
C VAL A 66 2.50 10.84 -21.12
N ASN A 67 1.33 10.40 -21.57
CA ASN A 67 0.75 9.13 -21.19
C ASN A 67 1.30 8.03 -22.08
N LEU A 68 2.05 7.09 -21.48
CA LEU A 68 2.62 5.95 -22.17
C LEU A 68 1.58 4.85 -22.35
N ALA A 69 1.69 4.09 -23.45
CA ALA A 69 0.86 2.92 -23.70
C ALA A 69 1.26 1.73 -22.79
N SER A 70 2.54 1.66 -22.40
CA SER A 70 3.02 0.69 -21.41
C SER A 70 2.32 0.92 -20.08
N GLN A 71 1.49 -0.06 -19.69
CA GLN A 71 0.74 0.01 -18.42
C GLN A 71 1.68 -0.20 -17.25
N GLY A 72 1.67 0.74 -16.30
CA GLY A 72 2.25 0.53 -14.98
C GLY A 72 1.58 -0.64 -14.26
N ALA A 73 2.33 -1.36 -13.44
CA ALA A 73 1.77 -2.38 -12.55
C ALA A 73 1.44 -1.80 -11.17
N GLY A 74 0.79 -2.64 -10.36
CA GLY A 74 0.44 -2.34 -8.99
C GLY A 74 -0.89 -1.61 -8.85
N ARG A 75 -1.17 -1.16 -7.64
CA ARG A 75 -2.44 -0.53 -7.22
C ARG A 75 -2.76 0.78 -7.96
N TRP A 76 -1.75 1.42 -8.52
CA TRP A 76 -1.86 2.67 -9.26
C TRP A 76 -1.96 2.49 -10.78
N ARG A 77 -2.32 1.27 -11.25
CA ARG A 77 -2.54 0.97 -12.68
C ARG A 77 -3.52 1.94 -13.35
N HIS A 78 -4.48 2.50 -12.60
CA HIS A 78 -5.45 3.48 -13.10
C HIS A 78 -4.90 4.90 -13.24
N SER A 79 -3.71 5.19 -12.74
CA SER A 79 -3.05 6.51 -12.89
C SER A 79 -2.19 6.63 -14.15
N SER A 80 -2.09 5.57 -14.95
CA SER A 80 -1.37 5.52 -16.23
C SER A 80 -2.28 5.07 -17.37
N GLY A 81 -1.91 5.35 -18.64
CA GLY A 81 -2.69 5.03 -19.83
C GLY A 81 -3.69 6.10 -20.25
N LEU A 82 -4.48 5.82 -21.29
CA LEU A 82 -5.39 6.79 -21.97
C LEU A 82 -6.48 7.41 -21.07
N LYS A 83 -6.77 6.83 -19.91
CA LYS A 83 -7.75 7.35 -18.94
C LYS A 83 -7.08 7.95 -17.70
N ALA A 84 -5.78 8.19 -17.75
CA ALA A 84 -5.06 8.83 -16.63
C ALA A 84 -5.63 10.23 -16.37
N LYS A 85 -5.67 10.61 -15.08
CA LYS A 85 -6.13 11.93 -14.64
C LYS A 85 -5.26 13.06 -15.22
N PHE A 86 -3.98 12.80 -15.44
CA PHE A 86 -2.97 13.76 -15.87
C PHE A 86 -2.17 13.24 -17.06
N GLY A 87 -1.60 14.18 -17.81
CA GLY A 87 -0.73 13.91 -18.94
C GLY A 87 -1.47 13.91 -20.28
N LEU A 88 -0.71 14.14 -21.33
CA LEU A 88 -1.15 14.30 -22.70
C LEU A 88 -1.10 12.97 -23.45
N SER A 89 -2.06 12.76 -24.35
CA SER A 89 -1.95 11.75 -25.40
C SER A 89 -0.88 12.14 -26.42
N MET A 90 -0.42 11.19 -27.22
CA MET A 90 0.57 11.47 -28.27
C MET A 90 0.09 12.55 -29.25
N ASN A 91 -1.22 12.57 -29.58
CA ASN A 91 -1.80 13.61 -30.44
C ASN A 91 -1.73 14.99 -29.79
N GLU A 92 -2.02 15.10 -28.50
CA GLU A 92 -1.95 16.36 -27.77
C GLU A 92 -0.52 16.86 -27.60
N VAL A 93 0.47 15.95 -27.42
CA VAL A 93 1.90 16.32 -27.42
C VAL A 93 2.30 16.93 -28.77
N LEU A 94 1.85 16.33 -29.88
CA LEU A 94 2.09 16.88 -31.22
C LEU A 94 1.36 18.21 -31.46
N GLU A 95 0.16 18.37 -30.90
CA GLU A 95 -0.59 19.63 -30.92
C GLU A 95 0.19 20.75 -30.21
N VAL A 96 0.70 20.47 -28.99
CA VAL A 96 1.56 21.40 -28.25
C VAL A 96 2.77 21.81 -29.08
N LEU A 97 3.48 20.86 -29.69
CA LEU A 97 4.64 21.17 -30.55
C LEU A 97 4.24 22.00 -31.77
N SER A 98 3.11 21.71 -32.40
CA SER A 98 2.56 22.47 -33.55
C SER A 98 2.28 23.91 -33.17
N ILE A 99 1.59 24.15 -32.04
CA ILE A 99 1.32 25.50 -31.53
C ILE A 99 2.61 26.28 -31.27
N LEU A 100 3.61 25.63 -30.65
CA LEU A 100 4.90 26.24 -30.38
C LEU A 100 5.65 26.59 -31.69
N LYS A 101 5.64 25.71 -32.69
CA LYS A 101 6.24 25.99 -34.03
C LYS A 101 5.58 27.18 -34.71
N GLN A 102 4.26 27.30 -34.67
CA GLN A 102 3.53 28.45 -35.25
C GLN A 102 4.00 29.78 -34.59
N LYS A 103 4.41 29.73 -33.34
CA LYS A 103 4.90 30.90 -32.60
C LYS A 103 6.45 31.03 -32.65
N ARG A 104 7.16 30.16 -33.36
CA ARG A 104 8.65 30.07 -33.38
C ARG A 104 9.23 29.91 -31.97
N MET A 105 8.62 29.02 -31.19
CA MET A 105 8.94 28.74 -29.78
C MET A 105 9.17 27.23 -29.54
N GLU A 106 9.41 26.44 -30.57
CA GLU A 106 9.66 25.00 -30.46
C GLU A 106 10.87 24.66 -29.58
N ASP A 107 11.86 25.54 -29.52
CA ASP A 107 13.03 25.46 -28.64
C ASP A 107 12.69 25.61 -27.16
N CYS A 108 11.51 26.14 -26.84
CA CYS A 108 11.01 26.25 -25.46
C CYS A 108 10.55 24.90 -24.88
N LEU A 109 10.17 23.92 -25.72
CA LEU A 109 9.85 22.58 -25.27
C LEU A 109 11.13 21.80 -24.98
N GLN A 110 11.52 21.73 -23.70
CA GLN A 110 12.83 21.21 -23.30
C GLN A 110 12.76 19.98 -22.39
N LEU A 111 11.59 19.65 -21.81
CA LEU A 111 11.44 18.54 -20.90
C LEU A 111 10.32 17.62 -21.34
N LEU A 112 10.59 16.32 -21.36
CA LEU A 112 9.58 15.28 -21.45
C LEU A 112 9.49 14.56 -20.11
N HIS A 113 8.28 14.40 -19.57
CA HIS A 113 8.00 13.73 -18.32
C HIS A 113 7.01 12.59 -18.54
N CYS A 114 7.17 11.50 -17.79
CA CYS A 114 6.15 10.49 -17.59
C CYS A 114 6.07 10.09 -16.12
N HIS A 115 4.97 9.45 -15.75
CA HIS A 115 4.84 8.80 -14.45
C HIS A 115 4.21 7.43 -14.66
N MET A 116 4.98 6.38 -14.42
CA MET A 116 4.59 5.00 -14.71
C MET A 116 3.80 4.34 -13.57
N GLY A 117 3.70 5.00 -12.40
CA GLY A 117 3.01 4.47 -11.23
C GLY A 117 3.84 4.61 -9.96
N SER A 118 3.44 3.87 -8.92
CA SER A 118 4.12 3.83 -7.61
C SER A 118 4.37 2.38 -7.23
N GLN A 119 5.47 2.12 -6.51
CA GLN A 119 5.84 0.78 -6.08
C GLN A 119 5.90 -0.20 -7.28
N ILE A 120 6.71 0.13 -8.29
CA ILE A 120 6.90 -0.75 -9.45
C ILE A 120 7.82 -1.88 -9.02
N HIS A 121 7.25 -3.08 -8.92
CA HIS A 121 7.93 -4.25 -8.36
C HIS A 121 8.72 -5.08 -9.39
N ASP A 122 8.50 -4.86 -10.71
CA ASP A 122 9.13 -5.61 -11.78
C ASP A 122 9.95 -4.70 -12.71
N ILE A 123 11.26 -4.94 -12.79
CA ILE A 123 12.19 -4.18 -13.64
C ILE A 123 11.82 -4.21 -15.14
N ARG A 124 11.13 -5.27 -15.61
CA ARG A 124 10.68 -5.35 -16.99
C ARG A 124 9.71 -4.24 -17.37
N GLN A 125 8.85 -3.84 -16.43
CA GLN A 125 7.89 -2.75 -16.64
C GLN A 125 8.60 -1.41 -16.71
N VAL A 126 9.60 -1.18 -15.84
CA VAL A 126 10.48 -0.01 -15.92
C VAL A 126 11.12 0.07 -17.30
N ASN A 127 11.71 -1.04 -17.77
CA ASN A 127 12.39 -1.12 -19.05
C ASN A 127 11.46 -0.80 -20.24
N GLN A 128 10.23 -1.30 -20.22
CA GLN A 128 9.24 -1.02 -21.27
C GLN A 128 8.85 0.46 -21.31
N GLY A 129 8.54 1.04 -20.16
CA GLY A 129 8.17 2.45 -20.07
C GLY A 129 9.31 3.39 -20.44
N ILE A 130 10.51 3.12 -19.99
CA ILE A 130 11.69 3.93 -20.33
C ILE A 130 12.00 3.85 -21.84
N ASN A 131 11.88 2.67 -22.45
CA ASN A 131 12.09 2.54 -23.89
C ASN A 131 11.09 3.38 -24.70
N GLU A 132 9.80 3.30 -24.36
CA GLU A 132 8.74 4.10 -25.01
C GLU A 132 9.03 5.61 -24.81
N LEU A 133 9.32 6.03 -23.57
CA LEU A 133 9.62 7.42 -23.25
C LEU A 133 10.83 7.96 -24.03
N ALA A 134 11.91 7.18 -24.12
CA ALA A 134 13.11 7.55 -24.87
C ALA A 134 12.82 7.68 -26.39
N ARG A 135 11.96 6.84 -26.95
CA ARG A 135 11.50 6.96 -28.35
C ARG A 135 10.71 8.24 -28.57
N VAL A 136 9.78 8.59 -27.65
CA VAL A 136 9.04 9.87 -27.74
C VAL A 136 9.99 11.06 -27.67
N TYR A 137 10.95 11.03 -26.72
CA TYR A 137 11.98 12.07 -26.60
C TYR A 137 12.73 12.28 -27.92
N SER A 138 13.25 11.20 -28.51
CA SER A 138 14.02 11.27 -29.73
C SER A 138 13.20 11.78 -30.91
N GLN A 139 11.93 11.42 -31.03
CA GLN A 139 11.05 11.91 -32.09
C GLN A 139 10.71 13.40 -31.92
N LEU A 140 10.52 13.88 -30.68
CA LEU A 140 10.34 15.31 -30.41
C LEU A 140 11.59 16.12 -30.75
N ALA A 141 12.79 15.61 -30.40
CA ALA A 141 14.05 16.25 -30.75
C ALA A 141 14.24 16.34 -32.28
N LYS A 142 13.96 15.25 -33.02
CA LYS A 142 14.00 15.25 -34.49
C LYS A 142 12.97 16.17 -35.11
N ALA A 143 11.83 16.34 -34.46
CA ALA A 143 10.80 17.26 -34.89
C ALA A 143 11.13 18.73 -34.60
N GLY A 144 12.31 19.04 -34.04
CA GLY A 144 12.80 20.39 -33.81
C GLY A 144 12.50 20.98 -32.44
N ALA A 145 11.98 20.18 -31.48
CA ALA A 145 11.84 20.60 -30.10
C ALA A 145 13.25 20.76 -29.46
N GLY A 146 13.39 21.73 -28.57
CA GLY A 146 14.67 22.03 -27.87
C GLY A 146 14.96 21.09 -26.71
N MET A 147 14.77 19.79 -26.89
CA MET A 147 14.82 18.76 -25.85
C MET A 147 16.15 18.71 -25.11
N LYS A 148 16.13 18.76 -23.77
CA LYS A 148 17.29 18.74 -22.88
C LYS A 148 17.13 17.80 -21.68
N TYR A 149 15.91 17.62 -21.20
CA TYR A 149 15.62 16.93 -19.97
C TYR A 149 14.64 15.77 -20.22
N LEU A 150 14.92 14.63 -19.63
CA LEU A 150 14.04 13.48 -19.63
C LEU A 150 13.75 13.10 -18.17
N ASP A 151 12.54 13.42 -17.72
CA ASP A 151 12.08 13.11 -16.38
C ASP A 151 11.31 11.78 -16.42
N VAL A 152 11.95 10.76 -15.87
CA VAL A 152 11.41 9.39 -15.83
C VAL A 152 10.38 9.19 -14.72
N GLY A 153 10.08 10.26 -13.97
CA GLY A 153 9.12 10.26 -12.89
C GLY A 153 9.55 9.46 -11.67
N GLY A 154 8.56 9.07 -10.89
CA GLY A 154 8.73 8.19 -9.74
C GLY A 154 8.45 6.73 -10.08
N GLY A 155 8.20 5.95 -9.02
CA GLY A 155 7.81 4.55 -9.14
C GLY A 155 8.86 3.55 -8.72
N LEU A 156 10.10 3.98 -8.46
CA LEU A 156 11.12 3.12 -7.86
C LEU A 156 10.56 2.46 -6.60
N GLY A 157 10.55 1.12 -6.58
CA GLY A 157 9.97 0.31 -5.51
C GLY A 157 10.82 0.28 -4.25
N ILE A 158 10.21 -0.18 -3.18
CA ILE A 158 10.86 -0.54 -1.92
C ILE A 158 10.54 -2.01 -1.63
N ASP A 159 11.53 -2.72 -1.17
CA ASP A 159 11.39 -4.09 -0.70
C ASP A 159 10.96 -4.06 0.77
N TYR A 160 9.64 -4.08 1.00
CA TYR A 160 9.08 -4.00 2.36
C TYR A 160 9.10 -5.35 3.08
N ASP A 161 9.06 -6.46 2.33
CA ASP A 161 9.02 -7.81 2.90
C ASP A 161 10.39 -8.52 2.91
N GLY A 162 11.40 -7.92 2.28
CA GLY A 162 12.75 -8.47 2.23
C GLY A 162 12.92 -9.63 1.23
N SER A 163 11.89 -9.97 0.45
CA SER A 163 11.90 -11.14 -0.43
C SER A 163 12.66 -10.94 -1.74
N GLN A 164 12.89 -9.70 -2.15
CA GLN A 164 13.50 -9.32 -3.44
C GLN A 164 12.82 -9.99 -4.65
N THR A 165 11.49 -10.01 -4.64
CA THR A 165 10.68 -10.64 -5.68
C THR A 165 9.79 -9.64 -6.41
N SER A 166 9.05 -10.13 -7.42
CA SER A 166 8.02 -9.35 -8.10
C SER A 166 6.69 -9.29 -7.32
N PHE A 167 6.70 -9.54 -6.01
CA PHE A 167 5.54 -9.36 -5.15
C PHE A 167 5.21 -7.87 -4.98
N GLU A 168 3.93 -7.53 -4.79
CA GLU A 168 3.47 -6.13 -4.77
C GLU A 168 4.07 -5.26 -3.65
N PHE A 169 4.58 -5.88 -2.56
CA PHE A 169 5.26 -5.22 -1.45
C PHE A 169 6.79 -5.40 -1.47
N SER A 170 7.33 -5.87 -2.60
CA SER A 170 8.74 -6.07 -2.83
C SER A 170 9.17 -5.42 -4.15
N MET A 171 10.39 -5.68 -4.60
CA MET A 171 10.89 -5.37 -5.93
C MET A 171 11.95 -6.40 -6.33
N ASN A 172 11.92 -6.86 -7.58
CA ASN A 172 12.85 -7.86 -8.10
C ASN A 172 14.14 -7.28 -8.69
N TYR A 173 14.54 -6.08 -8.24
CA TYR A 173 15.71 -5.38 -8.74
C TYR A 173 16.36 -4.50 -7.66
N THR A 174 17.63 -4.21 -7.82
CA THR A 174 18.38 -3.28 -6.96
C THR A 174 18.31 -1.84 -7.50
N LEU A 175 18.63 -0.87 -6.65
CA LEU A 175 18.79 0.53 -7.06
C LEU A 175 19.80 0.68 -8.20
N GLN A 176 20.91 -0.07 -8.14
CA GLN A 176 21.95 -0.06 -9.18
C GLN A 176 21.43 -0.62 -10.50
N GLU A 177 20.65 -1.69 -10.48
CA GLU A 177 20.02 -2.26 -11.69
C GLU A 177 19.02 -1.29 -12.29
N TYR A 178 18.19 -0.64 -11.46
CA TYR A 178 17.27 0.39 -11.92
C TYR A 178 18.03 1.52 -12.65
N ALA A 179 19.03 2.10 -12.00
CA ALA A 179 19.81 3.20 -12.57
C ALA A 179 20.52 2.79 -13.86
N SER A 180 21.14 1.62 -13.88
CA SER A 180 21.83 1.08 -15.05
C SER A 180 20.86 0.84 -16.22
N ASN A 181 19.68 0.28 -15.96
CA ASN A 181 18.67 0.04 -16.98
C ASN A 181 18.14 1.34 -17.58
N VAL A 182 17.81 2.33 -16.72
CA VAL A 182 17.33 3.65 -17.16
C VAL A 182 18.35 4.32 -18.07
N VAL A 183 19.60 4.43 -17.60
CA VAL A 183 20.66 5.10 -18.36
C VAL A 183 20.96 4.37 -19.67
N TYR A 184 21.13 3.06 -19.62
CA TYR A 184 21.45 2.25 -20.79
C TYR A 184 20.38 2.33 -21.88
N LYS A 185 19.09 2.24 -21.50
CA LYS A 185 17.98 2.33 -22.45
C LYS A 185 17.89 3.68 -23.13
N ILE A 186 18.00 4.76 -22.37
CA ILE A 186 17.97 6.12 -22.91
C ILE A 186 19.17 6.37 -23.84
N MET A 187 20.38 5.99 -23.40
CA MET A 187 21.58 6.08 -24.19
C MET A 187 21.44 5.34 -25.53
N THR A 188 21.05 4.06 -25.49
CA THR A 188 20.91 3.21 -26.69
C THR A 188 19.94 3.84 -27.69
N VAL A 189 18.76 4.29 -27.24
CA VAL A 189 17.77 4.91 -28.13
C VAL A 189 18.28 6.22 -28.71
N CYS A 190 18.94 7.07 -27.92
CA CYS A 190 19.49 8.33 -28.42
C CYS A 190 20.60 8.11 -29.44
N ASP A 191 21.48 7.12 -29.24
CA ASP A 191 22.55 6.76 -30.17
C ASP A 191 21.99 6.21 -31.48
N GLU A 192 21.01 5.27 -31.40
CA GLU A 192 20.31 4.71 -32.58
C GLU A 192 19.63 5.80 -33.42
N GLU A 193 18.99 6.78 -32.74
CA GLU A 193 18.25 7.84 -33.39
C GLU A 193 19.10 9.06 -33.76
N GLY A 194 20.38 9.12 -33.35
CA GLY A 194 21.31 10.21 -33.64
C GLY A 194 20.90 11.52 -32.99
N VAL A 195 20.35 11.50 -31.78
CA VAL A 195 19.95 12.69 -31.01
C VAL A 195 20.82 12.86 -29.76
N ALA A 196 20.90 14.09 -29.26
CA ALA A 196 21.67 14.39 -28.05
C ALA A 196 21.08 13.68 -26.83
N HIS A 197 21.94 13.15 -25.95
CA HIS A 197 21.53 12.55 -24.69
C HIS A 197 20.91 13.59 -23.75
N PRO A 198 19.79 13.30 -23.09
CA PRO A 198 19.19 14.21 -22.12
C PRO A 198 19.93 14.20 -20.78
N MET A 199 19.72 15.25 -20.00
CA MET A 199 19.87 15.15 -18.56
C MET A 199 18.68 14.36 -18.01
N ILE A 200 18.97 13.25 -17.34
CA ILE A 200 17.93 12.38 -16.73
C ILE A 200 17.53 12.94 -15.37
N VAL A 201 16.24 13.03 -15.13
CA VAL A 201 15.66 13.40 -13.85
C VAL A 201 14.83 12.22 -13.34
N SER A 202 14.91 11.94 -12.05
CA SER A 202 14.08 10.93 -11.36
C SER A 202 13.47 11.56 -10.13
N GLU A 203 12.18 11.26 -9.86
CA GLU A 203 11.47 11.80 -8.71
C GLU A 203 11.51 10.88 -7.49
N SER A 204 11.58 9.59 -7.66
CA SER A 204 11.84 8.49 -6.69
C SER A 204 11.55 8.79 -5.20
N GLY A 205 10.47 9.53 -4.91
CA GLY A 205 10.17 10.05 -3.57
C GLY A 205 10.04 8.94 -2.52
N ARG A 206 9.32 7.85 -2.86
CA ARG A 206 9.17 6.69 -1.97
C ARG A 206 10.53 6.11 -1.58
N ALA A 207 11.41 5.88 -2.53
CA ALA A 207 12.73 5.30 -2.28
C ALA A 207 13.63 6.21 -1.43
N MET A 208 13.42 7.54 -1.51
CA MET A 208 14.18 8.52 -0.73
C MET A 208 13.73 8.62 0.72
N VAL A 209 12.43 8.41 1.01
CA VAL A 209 11.84 8.73 2.32
C VAL A 209 11.13 7.57 3.01
N ALA A 210 10.99 6.41 2.39
CA ALA A 210 10.24 5.29 2.97
C ALA A 210 10.78 4.82 4.34
N GLN A 211 12.07 4.97 4.57
CA GLN A 211 12.74 4.54 5.80
C GLN A 211 13.20 5.72 6.69
N GLN A 212 12.70 6.93 6.43
CA GLN A 212 13.15 8.11 7.16
C GLN A 212 12.57 8.24 8.58
N SER A 213 11.49 7.55 8.88
CA SER A 213 10.78 7.62 10.17
C SER A 213 10.31 6.25 10.60
N VAL A 214 10.19 6.09 11.91
CA VAL A 214 9.67 4.90 12.58
C VAL A 214 8.54 5.35 13.50
N LEU A 215 7.41 4.66 13.47
CA LEU A 215 6.33 4.84 14.41
C LEU A 215 6.52 3.85 15.57
N VAL A 216 6.68 4.36 16.77
CA VAL A 216 6.73 3.58 18.00
C VAL A 216 5.44 3.82 18.78
N PHE A 217 4.82 2.77 19.26
CA PHE A 217 3.58 2.83 20.01
C PHE A 217 3.53 1.72 21.08
N ASP A 218 2.75 1.93 22.13
CA ASP A 218 2.62 1.02 23.26
C ASP A 218 1.37 0.16 23.12
N VAL A 219 1.44 -1.06 23.65
CA VAL A 219 0.29 -1.93 23.87
C VAL A 219 -0.35 -1.56 25.20
N LEU A 220 -1.63 -1.23 25.19
CA LEU A 220 -2.41 -0.81 26.35
C LEU A 220 -3.24 -1.94 26.97
N GLY A 221 -3.51 -2.98 26.20
CA GLY A 221 -4.33 -4.10 26.63
C GLY A 221 -4.50 -5.16 25.53
N ALA A 222 -4.97 -6.32 25.90
CA ALA A 222 -5.21 -7.41 24.97
C ALA A 222 -6.59 -8.04 25.21
N ASN A 223 -7.32 -8.32 24.11
CA ASN A 223 -8.48 -9.17 24.13
C ASN A 223 -8.09 -10.57 23.68
N ARG A 224 -8.38 -11.57 24.51
CA ARG A 224 -7.98 -12.96 24.31
C ARG A 224 -9.17 -13.89 24.30
N LEU A 225 -9.25 -14.78 23.33
CA LEU A 225 -10.29 -15.78 23.21
C LEU A 225 -9.94 -17.12 23.88
N ASP A 226 -8.66 -17.35 24.21
CA ASP A 226 -8.21 -18.57 24.89
C ASP A 226 -8.27 -18.50 26.43
N ARG A 227 -8.75 -17.39 26.99
CA ARG A 227 -8.94 -17.20 28.45
C ARG A 227 -10.11 -17.96 29.03
N PHE A 228 -10.99 -18.47 28.18
CA PHE A 228 -12.20 -19.14 28.63
C PHE A 228 -11.90 -20.55 29.14
N THR A 229 -12.45 -20.88 30.28
CA THR A 229 -12.30 -22.20 30.93
C THR A 229 -13.60 -22.97 30.85
N VAL A 230 -13.51 -24.29 30.67
CA VAL A 230 -14.64 -25.20 30.67
C VAL A 230 -14.78 -25.79 32.07
N PRO A 231 -15.96 -25.75 32.67
CA PRO A 231 -16.17 -26.37 34.00
C PRO A 231 -16.00 -27.88 33.91
N ALA A 232 -15.50 -28.48 34.99
CA ALA A 232 -15.34 -29.94 35.07
C ALA A 232 -16.64 -30.72 34.95
N LYS A 233 -17.77 -30.08 35.28
CA LYS A 233 -19.15 -30.59 35.11
C LYS A 233 -20.09 -29.44 34.78
N LEU A 234 -21.07 -29.70 33.94
CA LEU A 234 -22.13 -28.73 33.69
C LEU A 234 -22.90 -28.42 34.99
N PRO A 235 -23.48 -27.22 35.13
CA PRO A 235 -24.32 -26.86 36.25
C PRO A 235 -25.54 -27.82 36.35
N ALA A 236 -26.00 -28.07 37.55
CA ALA A 236 -27.24 -28.84 37.72
C ALA A 236 -28.41 -28.01 37.15
N PRO A 237 -29.36 -28.64 36.43
CA PRO A 237 -30.56 -27.95 35.97
C PRO A 237 -31.42 -27.50 37.16
N ALA A 238 -32.26 -26.49 36.96
CA ALA A 238 -33.24 -26.08 37.94
C ALA A 238 -34.23 -27.24 38.23
N PRO A 239 -34.85 -27.32 39.42
CA PRO A 239 -35.76 -28.38 39.75
C PRO A 239 -36.94 -28.44 38.75
N GLY A 240 -37.06 -29.56 38.02
CA GLY A 240 -38.09 -29.79 37.01
C GLY A 240 -37.75 -29.25 35.60
N GLU A 241 -36.53 -28.78 35.38
CA GLU A 241 -36.06 -28.32 34.07
C GLU A 241 -34.90 -29.21 33.59
N ASP A 242 -34.72 -29.27 32.28
CA ASP A 242 -33.55 -29.87 31.63
C ASP A 242 -32.58 -28.78 31.20
N LEU A 243 -31.29 -29.10 31.09
CA LEU A 243 -30.31 -28.20 30.46
C LEU A 243 -30.65 -28.05 28.97
N PRO A 244 -30.46 -26.85 28.42
CA PRO A 244 -30.61 -26.64 26.97
C PRO A 244 -29.76 -27.62 26.18
N ARG A 245 -30.34 -28.27 25.17
CA ARG A 245 -29.70 -29.29 24.37
C ARG A 245 -28.34 -28.85 23.78
N PRO A 246 -28.21 -27.65 23.14
CA PRO A 246 -26.95 -27.21 22.61
C PRO A 246 -25.83 -27.05 23.65
N LEU A 247 -26.17 -26.75 24.92
CA LEU A 247 -25.20 -26.68 26.00
C LEU A 247 -24.62 -28.07 26.36
N VAL A 248 -25.47 -29.11 26.33
CA VAL A 248 -25.01 -30.47 26.59
C VAL A 248 -24.17 -30.98 25.42
N ASP A 249 -24.66 -30.79 24.20
CA ASP A 249 -24.01 -31.29 22.98
C ASP A 249 -22.62 -30.64 22.80
N ILE A 250 -22.48 -29.30 22.94
CA ILE A 250 -21.18 -28.63 22.84
C ILE A 250 -20.18 -29.05 23.91
N TYR A 251 -20.67 -29.37 25.13
CA TYR A 251 -19.83 -29.91 26.21
C TYR A 251 -19.33 -31.33 25.91
N ASP A 252 -20.16 -32.16 25.31
CA ASP A 252 -19.81 -33.53 24.90
C ASP A 252 -18.83 -33.48 23.74
N VAL A 253 -19.00 -32.58 22.76
CA VAL A 253 -18.05 -32.36 21.67
C VAL A 253 -16.70 -31.93 22.24
N TYR A 254 -16.65 -30.95 23.15
CA TYR A 254 -15.38 -30.51 23.80
C TYR A 254 -14.60 -31.66 24.43
N ASN A 255 -15.31 -32.54 25.16
CA ASN A 255 -14.72 -33.71 25.82
C ASN A 255 -14.27 -34.79 24.82
N GLY A 256 -14.92 -34.90 23.68
CA GLY A 256 -14.66 -35.87 22.62
C GLY A 256 -13.63 -35.44 21.56
N ILE A 257 -13.06 -34.21 21.62
CA ILE A 257 -12.13 -33.72 20.63
C ILE A 257 -10.89 -34.64 20.51
N SER A 258 -10.64 -35.13 19.28
CA SER A 258 -9.53 -36.00 18.94
C SER A 258 -9.04 -35.76 17.50
N GLU A 259 -7.82 -36.14 17.18
CA GLU A 259 -7.21 -35.93 15.83
C GLU A 259 -8.08 -36.49 14.67
N ARG A 260 -8.83 -37.56 14.92
CA ARG A 260 -9.60 -38.26 13.86
C ARG A 260 -10.85 -37.50 13.41
N ARG A 261 -11.38 -36.59 14.21
CA ARG A 261 -12.66 -35.92 13.97
C ARG A 261 -12.59 -34.39 14.12
N LEU A 262 -11.44 -33.79 13.88
CA LEU A 262 -11.24 -32.35 14.13
C LEU A 262 -12.20 -31.47 13.34
N VAL A 263 -12.36 -31.70 12.04
CA VAL A 263 -13.24 -30.92 11.16
C VAL A 263 -14.71 -31.14 11.54
N GLU A 264 -15.09 -32.38 11.79
CA GLU A 264 -16.44 -32.74 12.24
C GLU A 264 -16.76 -32.06 13.58
N ASN A 265 -15.86 -32.20 14.57
CA ASN A 265 -16.04 -31.53 15.87
C ASN A 265 -16.16 -30.01 15.73
N TYR A 266 -15.39 -29.38 14.83
CA TYR A 266 -15.48 -27.94 14.58
C TYR A 266 -16.84 -27.54 13.99
N ASN A 267 -17.35 -28.32 13.04
CA ASN A 267 -18.67 -28.07 12.45
C ASN A 267 -19.80 -28.27 13.49
N ASP A 268 -19.72 -29.31 14.31
CA ASP A 268 -20.66 -29.56 15.39
C ASP A 268 -20.69 -28.38 16.39
N LEU A 269 -19.52 -27.85 16.77
CA LEU A 269 -19.40 -26.67 17.64
C LEU A 269 -20.05 -25.41 17.03
N LEU A 270 -19.92 -25.19 15.73
CA LEU A 270 -20.58 -24.08 15.04
C LEU A 270 -22.08 -24.22 15.05
N GLU A 271 -22.60 -25.43 14.77
CA GLU A 271 -24.03 -25.71 14.75
C GLU A 271 -24.67 -25.55 16.15
N ASP A 272 -24.03 -26.10 17.18
CA ASP A 272 -24.52 -26.00 18.57
C ASP A 272 -24.51 -24.54 19.05
N ARG A 273 -23.50 -23.77 18.72
CA ARG A 273 -23.44 -22.34 19.04
C ARG A 273 -24.53 -21.54 18.35
N ASP A 274 -24.82 -21.81 17.10
CA ASP A 274 -25.86 -21.14 16.33
C ASP A 274 -27.25 -21.51 16.86
N GLU A 275 -27.49 -22.78 17.27
CA GLU A 275 -28.72 -23.20 17.90
C GLU A 275 -28.91 -22.54 19.27
N ALA A 276 -27.83 -22.45 20.08
CA ALA A 276 -27.89 -21.74 21.36
C ALA A 276 -28.26 -20.27 21.18
N LEU A 277 -27.72 -19.61 20.15
CA LEU A 277 -28.07 -18.23 19.80
C LEU A 277 -29.56 -18.10 19.39
N ARG A 278 -30.08 -19.05 18.61
CA ARG A 278 -31.49 -19.08 18.23
C ARG A 278 -32.40 -19.22 19.46
N LEU A 279 -32.08 -20.16 20.36
CA LEU A 279 -32.83 -20.36 21.60
C LEU A 279 -32.80 -19.14 22.52
N PHE A 280 -31.63 -18.50 22.64
CA PHE A 280 -31.49 -17.26 23.41
C PHE A 280 -32.38 -16.14 22.84
N ASN A 281 -32.36 -15.95 21.52
CA ASN A 281 -33.10 -14.87 20.84
C ASN A 281 -34.64 -15.03 20.97
N VAL A 282 -35.15 -16.27 21.14
CA VAL A 282 -36.58 -16.52 21.37
C VAL A 282 -36.94 -16.68 22.87
N GLY A 283 -35.97 -16.41 23.76
CA GLY A 283 -36.23 -16.45 25.22
C GLY A 283 -36.28 -17.84 25.83
N LEU A 284 -35.79 -18.87 25.13
CA LEU A 284 -35.78 -20.27 25.61
C LEU A 284 -34.42 -20.68 26.22
N MET A 285 -33.47 -19.78 26.31
CA MET A 285 -32.16 -19.98 26.93
C MET A 285 -31.82 -18.79 27.83
N SER A 286 -31.27 -19.05 29.01
CA SER A 286 -30.81 -17.98 29.92
C SER A 286 -29.47 -17.37 29.43
N LEU A 287 -29.14 -16.17 29.93
CA LEU A 287 -27.87 -15.52 29.63
C LEU A 287 -26.68 -16.33 30.17
N GLU A 288 -26.84 -16.97 31.34
CA GLU A 288 -25.80 -17.80 31.96
C GLU A 288 -25.49 -19.02 31.07
N HIS A 289 -26.52 -19.69 30.55
CA HIS A 289 -26.34 -20.84 29.67
C HIS A 289 -25.73 -20.40 28.35
N ARG A 290 -26.14 -19.25 27.79
CA ARG A 290 -25.57 -18.70 26.57
C ARG A 290 -24.08 -18.36 26.73
N ALA A 291 -23.73 -17.72 27.86
CA ALA A 291 -22.34 -17.38 28.15
C ALA A 291 -21.47 -18.65 28.35
N LEU A 292 -22.03 -19.68 28.93
CA LEU A 292 -21.31 -20.96 29.10
C LEU A 292 -21.09 -21.66 27.75
N VAL A 293 -22.06 -21.64 26.83
CA VAL A 293 -21.90 -22.14 25.46
C VAL A 293 -20.77 -21.40 24.76
N ASP A 294 -20.73 -20.06 24.80
CA ASP A 294 -19.64 -19.28 24.19
C ASP A 294 -18.28 -19.61 24.82
N SER A 295 -18.21 -19.79 26.13
CA SER A 295 -16.97 -20.15 26.81
C SER A 295 -16.46 -21.52 26.39
N ILE A 296 -17.35 -22.52 26.31
CA ILE A 296 -16.99 -23.87 25.85
C ILE A 296 -16.58 -23.84 24.37
N PHE A 297 -17.31 -23.10 23.53
CA PHE A 297 -16.99 -22.93 22.11
C PHE A 297 -15.55 -22.46 21.91
N TRP A 298 -15.15 -21.34 22.54
CA TRP A 298 -13.82 -20.81 22.36
C TRP A 298 -12.73 -21.70 22.95
N ALA A 299 -12.98 -22.34 24.08
CA ALA A 299 -12.05 -23.32 24.66
C ALA A 299 -11.91 -24.56 23.76
N ALA A 300 -13.01 -25.02 23.13
CA ALA A 300 -12.98 -26.12 22.17
C ALA A 300 -12.22 -25.76 20.90
N CYS A 301 -12.43 -24.56 20.37
CA CYS A 301 -11.66 -24.03 19.22
C CYS A 301 -10.16 -23.97 19.52
N ALA A 302 -9.78 -23.50 20.71
CA ALA A 302 -8.37 -23.49 21.14
C ALA A 302 -7.79 -24.91 21.22
N LYS A 303 -8.54 -25.87 21.80
CA LYS A 303 -8.13 -27.27 21.87
C LYS A 303 -7.99 -27.91 20.49
N ILE A 304 -8.91 -27.65 19.54
CA ILE A 304 -8.85 -28.13 18.16
C ILE A 304 -7.58 -27.58 17.47
N ARG A 305 -7.33 -26.26 17.58
CA ARG A 305 -6.13 -25.63 17.07
C ARG A 305 -4.85 -26.29 17.60
N ASP A 306 -4.77 -26.54 18.89
CA ASP A 306 -3.56 -27.10 19.51
C ASP A 306 -3.34 -28.55 19.07
N VAL A 307 -4.40 -29.34 18.90
CA VAL A 307 -4.32 -30.69 18.33
C VAL A 307 -3.88 -30.63 16.85
N ALA A 308 -4.46 -29.71 16.04
CA ALA A 308 -4.11 -29.55 14.63
C ALA A 308 -2.64 -29.16 14.45
N ARG A 309 -2.10 -28.27 15.30
CA ARG A 309 -0.69 -27.90 15.31
C ARG A 309 0.28 -29.07 15.54
N GLY A 310 -0.17 -30.11 16.26
CA GLY A 310 0.61 -31.33 16.46
C GLY A 310 0.63 -32.30 15.27
N MET A 311 -0.23 -32.08 14.28
CA MET A 311 -0.36 -32.96 13.12
C MET A 311 0.66 -32.65 12.03
N ALA A 312 1.18 -33.68 11.36
CA ALA A 312 2.08 -33.49 10.21
C ALA A 312 1.40 -32.82 9.00
N ARG A 313 0.08 -32.95 8.89
CA ARG A 313 -0.76 -32.33 7.85
C ARG A 313 -2.10 -31.93 8.48
N PRO A 314 -2.22 -30.70 8.97
CA PRO A 314 -3.49 -30.20 9.48
C PRO A 314 -4.51 -30.07 8.33
N PRO A 315 -5.82 -30.28 8.63
CA PRO A 315 -6.89 -30.06 7.65
C PRO A 315 -6.92 -28.60 7.16
N GLU A 316 -7.10 -28.39 5.85
CA GLU A 316 -7.19 -27.04 5.24
C GLU A 316 -8.39 -26.24 5.76
N GLU A 317 -9.49 -26.92 6.08
CA GLU A 317 -10.74 -26.34 6.61
C GLU A 317 -10.55 -25.65 7.98
N LEU A 318 -9.47 -25.97 8.68
CA LEU A 318 -9.11 -25.35 9.96
C LEU A 318 -8.12 -24.18 9.80
N GLY A 319 -7.76 -23.83 8.55
CA GLY A 319 -6.77 -22.76 8.27
C GLY A 319 -7.18 -21.41 8.86
N ASP A 320 -8.46 -21.06 8.82
CA ASP A 320 -8.95 -19.79 9.34
C ASP A 320 -9.06 -19.76 10.88
N LEU A 321 -8.96 -20.91 11.54
CA LEU A 321 -9.09 -21.00 13.01
C LEU A 321 -7.97 -20.26 13.75
N GLU A 322 -6.77 -20.24 13.20
CA GLU A 322 -5.64 -19.47 13.74
C GLU A 322 -5.94 -17.96 13.72
N THR A 323 -6.54 -17.48 12.64
CA THR A 323 -6.94 -16.07 12.53
C THR A 323 -8.10 -15.74 13.46
N ALA A 324 -9.10 -16.63 13.56
CA ALA A 324 -10.26 -16.47 14.44
C ALA A 324 -9.88 -16.45 15.92
N LEU A 325 -8.82 -17.17 16.30
CA LEU A 325 -8.29 -17.25 17.67
C LEU A 325 -7.14 -16.27 17.94
N SER A 326 -6.77 -15.43 16.97
CA SER A 326 -5.74 -14.42 17.20
C SER A 326 -6.23 -13.40 18.24
N ASP A 327 -5.31 -12.96 19.09
CA ASP A 327 -5.59 -11.92 20.05
C ASP A 327 -5.78 -10.57 19.36
N THR A 328 -6.44 -9.64 20.03
CA THR A 328 -6.48 -8.23 19.61
C THR A 328 -5.71 -7.41 20.64
N TYR A 329 -4.61 -6.78 20.19
CA TYR A 329 -3.81 -5.90 21.01
C TYR A 329 -4.18 -4.45 20.75
N PHE A 330 -4.67 -3.76 21.78
CA PHE A 330 -5.05 -2.35 21.70
C PHE A 330 -3.83 -1.47 21.96
N CYS A 331 -3.57 -0.52 21.06
CA CYS A 331 -2.38 0.31 21.08
C CYS A 331 -2.73 1.80 21.09
N ASN A 332 -1.84 2.63 21.67
CA ASN A 332 -2.02 4.07 21.85
C ASN A 332 -1.83 4.90 20.57
N LEU A 333 -2.40 4.48 19.45
CA LEU A 333 -2.32 5.19 18.18
C LEU A 333 -3.69 5.41 17.54
N SER A 334 -3.73 6.19 16.47
CA SER A 334 -4.78 6.22 15.47
C SER A 334 -4.20 5.84 14.11
N ILE A 335 -4.70 4.78 13.51
CA ILE A 335 -4.29 4.33 12.17
C ILE A 335 -4.62 5.40 11.13
N PHE A 336 -5.78 6.04 11.25
CA PHE A 336 -6.23 7.08 10.32
C PHE A 336 -5.32 8.32 10.31
N GLN A 337 -4.70 8.63 11.45
CA GLN A 337 -3.79 9.75 11.58
C GLN A 337 -2.33 9.37 11.28
N SER A 338 -1.86 8.26 11.87
CA SER A 338 -0.43 7.92 11.88
C SER A 338 -0.02 6.99 10.74
N LEU A 339 -0.93 6.13 10.26
CA LEU A 339 -0.70 5.14 9.21
C LEU A 339 -1.85 5.11 8.20
N PRO A 340 -2.26 6.26 7.64
CA PRO A 340 -3.46 6.34 6.78
C PRO A 340 -3.40 5.41 5.56
N ASP A 341 -2.21 5.11 5.07
CA ASP A 341 -2.03 4.24 3.90
C ASP A 341 -2.41 2.77 4.17
N ILE A 342 -2.37 2.31 5.42
CA ILE A 342 -2.89 0.97 5.79
C ILE A 342 -4.38 0.91 5.44
N TRP A 343 -5.15 1.90 5.88
CA TRP A 343 -6.58 1.98 5.65
C TRP A 343 -6.92 2.37 4.21
N ALA A 344 -6.29 3.44 3.69
CA ALA A 344 -6.68 4.03 2.40
C ALA A 344 -6.32 3.17 1.19
N ILE A 345 -5.19 2.46 1.23
CA ILE A 345 -4.65 1.71 0.09
C ILE A 345 -4.16 0.31 0.46
N ASN A 346 -4.48 -0.18 1.68
CA ASN A 346 -3.99 -1.46 2.21
C ASN A 346 -2.45 -1.61 2.10
N GLN A 347 -1.69 -0.54 2.34
CA GLN A 347 -0.24 -0.60 2.37
C GLN A 347 0.20 -1.49 3.53
N LEU A 348 1.12 -2.41 3.27
CA LEU A 348 1.78 -3.17 4.32
C LEU A 348 3.02 -2.41 4.81
N PHE A 349 3.21 -2.44 6.14
CA PHE A 349 4.43 -1.96 6.78
C PHE A 349 5.04 -3.08 7.62
N PRO A 350 6.37 -3.20 7.68
CA PRO A 350 7.03 -4.09 8.63
C PRO A 350 6.69 -3.66 10.07
N ILE A 351 6.24 -4.61 10.88
CA ILE A 351 5.88 -4.39 12.29
C ILE A 351 6.61 -5.45 13.12
N ALA A 352 7.29 -5.01 14.16
CA ALA A 352 8.02 -5.89 15.08
C ALA A 352 8.01 -5.33 16.51
N PRO A 353 8.00 -6.18 17.53
CA PRO A 353 8.23 -5.74 18.92
C PRO A 353 9.63 -5.14 19.04
N ILE A 354 9.80 -4.14 19.90
CA ILE A 354 11.09 -3.53 20.23
C ILE A 354 11.55 -3.87 21.65
N HIS A 355 10.69 -4.45 22.48
CA HIS A 355 11.00 -4.97 23.78
C HIS A 355 11.13 -6.49 23.74
N ARG A 356 11.78 -7.08 24.77
CA ARG A 356 11.89 -8.54 24.98
C ARG A 356 12.47 -9.28 23.75
N LEU A 357 13.43 -8.67 23.05
CA LEU A 357 14.03 -9.20 21.81
C LEU A 357 14.81 -10.52 22.01
N ASN A 358 15.12 -10.88 23.27
CA ASN A 358 15.74 -12.15 23.62
C ASN A 358 14.74 -13.28 23.88
N GLU A 359 13.44 -12.98 23.80
CA GLU A 359 12.36 -13.93 24.04
C GLU A 359 11.66 -14.24 22.73
N ARG A 360 11.21 -15.49 22.59
CA ARG A 360 10.41 -15.86 21.43
C ARG A 360 8.97 -15.39 21.62
N PRO A 361 8.38 -14.64 20.68
CA PRO A 361 6.97 -14.32 20.70
C PRO A 361 6.12 -15.59 20.69
N THR A 362 5.08 -15.64 21.53
CA THR A 362 4.23 -16.83 21.71
C THR A 362 2.78 -16.60 21.31
N ARG A 363 2.38 -15.32 21.12
CA ARG A 363 1.01 -14.93 20.82
C ARG A 363 0.89 -14.54 19.34
N LYS A 364 -0.24 -14.90 18.72
CA LYS A 364 -0.64 -14.41 17.41
C LYS A 364 -1.69 -13.35 17.61
N ALA A 365 -1.46 -12.15 17.09
CA ALA A 365 -2.32 -11.01 17.36
C ALA A 365 -2.58 -10.13 16.13
N THR A 366 -3.71 -9.45 16.13
CA THR A 366 -3.99 -8.25 15.34
C THR A 366 -3.76 -7.02 16.20
N ILE A 367 -3.49 -5.88 15.57
CA ILE A 367 -3.30 -4.60 16.26
C ILE A 367 -4.52 -3.74 16.02
N ALA A 368 -5.12 -3.21 17.09
CA ALA A 368 -6.24 -2.27 17.05
C ALA A 368 -5.80 -0.91 17.61
N ASP A 369 -6.30 0.16 17.03
CA ASP A 369 -6.11 1.51 17.53
C ASP A 369 -7.16 1.88 18.60
N LEU A 370 -7.11 3.12 19.11
CA LEU A 370 -8.05 3.64 20.11
C LEU A 370 -9.31 4.25 19.51
N THR A 371 -9.44 4.30 18.18
CA THR A 371 -10.63 4.87 17.56
C THR A 371 -11.83 3.92 17.68
N CYS A 372 -13.05 4.47 17.62
CA CYS A 372 -14.27 3.67 17.65
C CYS A 372 -14.61 3.03 16.29
N ASP A 373 -13.85 3.34 15.24
CA ASP A 373 -14.06 2.82 13.92
C ASP A 373 -13.51 1.39 13.79
N SER A 374 -14.30 0.45 13.28
CA SER A 374 -13.90 -0.95 13.11
C SER A 374 -12.73 -1.13 12.12
N ASP A 375 -12.47 -0.15 11.25
CA ASP A 375 -11.34 -0.13 10.32
C ASP A 375 -10.04 0.37 10.99
N GLY A 376 -10.09 0.83 12.25
CA GLY A 376 -8.94 1.20 13.06
C GLY A 376 -8.13 -0.01 13.53
N LYS A 377 -7.71 -0.88 12.59
CA LYS A 377 -6.97 -2.11 12.89
C LYS A 377 -5.93 -2.43 11.82
N ILE A 378 -4.90 -3.16 12.23
CA ILE A 378 -3.93 -3.80 11.35
C ILE A 378 -4.13 -5.31 11.49
N ASP A 379 -4.68 -5.93 10.47
CA ASP A 379 -4.97 -7.36 10.37
C ASP A 379 -4.31 -8.01 9.15
N ARG A 380 -3.34 -7.31 8.56
CA ARG A 380 -2.53 -7.78 7.43
C ARG A 380 -1.08 -7.40 7.67
N PHE A 381 -0.22 -8.40 7.66
CA PHE A 381 1.19 -8.27 8.01
C PHE A 381 2.06 -8.84 6.91
N VAL A 382 3.28 -8.33 6.82
CA VAL A 382 4.32 -8.85 5.92
C VAL A 382 4.65 -10.30 6.31
N ASP A 383 4.70 -11.17 5.31
CA ASP A 383 5.20 -12.54 5.43
C ASP A 383 6.14 -12.85 4.27
N ASP A 384 6.82 -13.99 4.28
CA ASP A 384 7.72 -14.41 3.22
C ASP A 384 6.91 -14.75 1.95
N HIS A 385 6.96 -13.87 0.96
CA HIS A 385 6.23 -13.92 -0.31
C HIS A 385 4.70 -13.84 -0.22
N ASP A 386 4.12 -13.50 0.95
CA ASP A 386 2.66 -13.48 1.14
C ASP A 386 2.24 -12.45 2.21
N VAL A 387 0.97 -12.48 2.56
CA VAL A 387 0.36 -11.64 3.59
C VAL A 387 -0.27 -12.53 4.64
N LYS A 388 0.22 -12.48 5.87
CA LYS A 388 -0.40 -13.16 7.00
C LYS A 388 -1.41 -12.27 7.73
N ARG A 389 -2.38 -12.89 8.40
CA ARG A 389 -3.48 -12.21 9.09
C ARG A 389 -3.22 -11.91 10.56
N TRP A 390 -2.03 -12.17 11.05
CA TRP A 390 -1.62 -11.95 12.42
C TRP A 390 -0.11 -11.69 12.46
N VAL A 391 0.34 -11.04 13.52
CA VAL A 391 1.76 -10.86 13.86
C VAL A 391 2.09 -11.63 15.13
N GLU A 392 3.32 -12.11 15.23
CA GLU A 392 3.80 -12.77 16.44
C GLU A 392 4.27 -11.73 17.46
N LEU A 393 3.62 -11.71 18.63
CA LEU A 393 3.91 -10.81 19.73
C LEU A 393 4.17 -11.59 21.03
N HIS A 394 4.78 -10.93 22.00
CA HIS A 394 4.95 -11.48 23.34
C HIS A 394 3.62 -11.45 24.09
N ASP A 395 3.50 -12.34 25.08
CA ASP A 395 2.36 -12.31 25.98
C ASP A 395 2.33 -10.99 26.75
N PHE A 396 1.14 -10.39 26.83
CA PHE A 396 0.89 -9.14 27.53
C PHE A 396 0.21 -9.44 28.87
N GLU A 397 0.84 -9.05 29.97
CA GLU A 397 0.26 -9.18 31.30
C GLU A 397 -0.41 -7.86 31.70
N ASP A 398 -1.65 -7.94 32.24
CA ASP A 398 -2.39 -6.77 32.66
C ASP A 398 -1.61 -5.98 33.74
N GLY A 399 -1.24 -4.74 33.42
CA GLY A 399 -0.45 -3.87 34.28
C GLY A 399 1.04 -3.75 33.93
N GLU A 400 1.49 -4.41 32.87
CA GLU A 400 2.79 -4.12 32.23
C GLU A 400 2.63 -2.94 31.25
N GLU A 401 3.58 -1.98 31.33
CA GLU A 401 3.74 -0.92 30.33
C GLU A 401 4.71 -1.37 29.23
#